data_f8dc884aff203da875dd6cef9071e5e6
#
_entry.id   f8dc884aff203da875dd6cef9071e5e6
#
_cell.length_a   1.000
_cell.length_b   1.000
_cell.length_c   1.000
_cell.angle_alpha   90.00
_cell.angle_beta   90.00
_cell.angle_gamma   90.00
#
_symmetry.space_group_name_H-M   'P 1'
#
loop_
_entity.id
_entity.type
_entity.pdbx_description
1 polymer ?
#
loop_
_entity_poly.entity_id
_entity_poly.type
_entity_poly.pdbx_seq_one_letter_code
_entity_poly.pdbx_strand_id
1 'polypeptide(L)'
;ARTFQNLRLFANMTLLENVLVGTHTRTKTGAIGAVLRTPKVRREEDAANERVLETLRIFGNRLMPRIQHLARTLSYANRRRLEIARALVSEPVLILLDEPTAGMNPTETLELTDQIQHLRDRGVTVLMIEHKLAVVNQIADKVIVLDHGEKIAEGTPKEVHSNKEVLRAYLGRSTDAVAEAAAAS
;
A
#
# COMPACT_ATOMS: atom_id res chain seq x y z
N ALA A 1 10.20 -0.30 -3.62
CA ALA A 1 9.11 -1.12 -4.21
C ALA A 1 7.93 -0.22 -4.61
N ARG A 2 7.07 -0.70 -5.50
CA ARG A 2 5.87 0.03 -5.96
C ARG A 2 4.70 -0.92 -6.08
N THR A 3 3.52 -0.49 -5.63
CA THR A 3 2.23 -1.08 -5.99
C THR A 3 1.59 -0.28 -7.12
N PHE A 4 0.61 -0.85 -7.79
CA PHE A 4 -0.09 -0.21 -8.90
C PHE A 4 -1.58 -0.11 -8.57
N GLN A 5 -2.29 0.84 -9.19
CA GLN A 5 -3.73 0.99 -9.02
C GLN A 5 -4.50 -0.31 -9.40
N ASN A 6 -4.07 -0.97 -10.46
CA ASN A 6 -4.58 -2.30 -10.84
C ASN A 6 -3.79 -3.41 -10.15
N LEU A 7 -4.49 -4.24 -9.39
CA LEU A 7 -3.91 -5.37 -8.66
C LEU A 7 -3.21 -6.36 -9.60
N ARG A 8 -1.91 -6.54 -9.43
CA ARG A 8 -1.09 -7.46 -10.23
C ARG A 8 -0.70 -8.69 -9.39
N LEU A 9 -1.69 -9.50 -9.02
CA LEU A 9 -1.47 -10.75 -8.30
C LEU A 9 -1.57 -11.95 -9.24
N PHE A 10 -0.84 -13.01 -8.89
CA PHE A 10 -0.98 -14.31 -9.54
C PHE A 10 -2.22 -15.01 -8.97
N ALA A 11 -3.34 -14.91 -9.68
CA ALA A 11 -4.66 -15.31 -9.19
C ALA A 11 -4.76 -16.78 -8.77
N ASN A 12 -4.04 -17.67 -9.45
CA ASN A 12 -4.02 -19.10 -9.22
C ASN A 12 -2.88 -19.58 -8.30
N MET A 13 -2.12 -18.67 -7.73
CA MET A 13 -1.13 -18.95 -6.69
C MET A 13 -1.74 -18.66 -5.31
N THR A 14 -1.24 -19.36 -4.29
CA THR A 14 -1.57 -19.09 -2.89
C THR A 14 -1.03 -17.72 -2.45
N LEU A 15 -1.44 -17.26 -1.26
CA LEU A 15 -0.88 -16.06 -0.66
C LEU A 15 0.62 -16.21 -0.42
N LEU A 16 1.03 -17.37 0.12
CA LEU A 16 2.44 -17.69 0.35
C LEU A 16 3.26 -17.57 -0.93
N GLU A 17 2.82 -18.24 -2.00
CA GLU A 17 3.50 -18.23 -3.30
C GLU A 17 3.57 -16.83 -3.91
N ASN A 18 2.48 -16.05 -3.82
CA ASN A 18 2.48 -14.66 -4.29
C ASN A 18 3.54 -13.79 -3.60
N VAL A 19 3.71 -13.94 -2.28
CA VAL A 19 4.71 -13.16 -1.53
C VAL A 19 6.11 -13.71 -1.78
N LEU A 20 6.29 -15.04 -1.91
CA LEU A 20 7.56 -15.67 -2.27
C LEU A 20 8.12 -15.14 -3.59
N VAL A 21 7.29 -14.85 -4.60
CA VAL A 21 7.75 -14.22 -5.83
C VAL A 21 8.47 -12.90 -5.57
N GLY A 22 8.05 -12.13 -4.55
CA GLY A 22 8.70 -10.88 -4.16
C GLY A 22 10.11 -11.05 -3.59
N THR A 23 10.48 -12.25 -3.12
CA THR A 23 11.83 -12.53 -2.60
C THR A 23 12.85 -12.76 -3.71
N HIS A 24 12.42 -12.98 -4.95
CA HIS A 24 13.28 -13.38 -6.07
C HIS A 24 14.40 -12.36 -6.37
N THR A 25 14.18 -11.09 -6.08
CA THR A 25 15.20 -10.04 -6.25
C THR A 25 16.40 -10.18 -5.30
N ARG A 26 16.25 -10.99 -4.24
CA ARG A 26 17.27 -11.21 -3.19
C ARG A 26 17.85 -12.64 -3.17
N THR A 27 17.26 -13.59 -3.90
CA THR A 27 17.79 -14.94 -4.02
C THR A 27 18.93 -14.96 -5.04
N LYS A 28 20.08 -15.51 -4.63
CA LYS A 28 21.28 -15.63 -5.46
C LYS A 28 21.38 -17.01 -6.12
N THR A 29 20.46 -17.91 -5.81
CA THR A 29 20.48 -19.29 -6.34
C THR A 29 20.10 -19.29 -7.80
N GLY A 30 21.05 -19.63 -8.67
CA GLY A 30 20.80 -19.85 -10.11
C GLY A 30 20.04 -21.16 -10.33
N ALA A 31 19.52 -21.33 -11.57
CA ALA A 31 18.74 -22.51 -12.00
C ALA A 31 19.43 -23.85 -11.68
N ILE A 32 20.74 -23.94 -11.80
CA ILE A 32 21.52 -25.14 -11.51
C ILE A 32 21.49 -25.48 -10.01
N GLY A 33 21.60 -24.49 -9.14
CA GLY A 33 21.52 -24.67 -7.68
C GLY A 33 20.15 -25.15 -7.23
N ALA A 34 19.08 -24.64 -7.83
CA ALA A 34 17.70 -25.05 -7.53
C ALA A 34 17.45 -26.53 -7.86
N VAL A 35 18.02 -27.05 -8.94
CA VAL A 35 17.90 -28.47 -9.35
C VAL A 35 18.65 -29.38 -8.38
N LEU A 36 19.83 -28.97 -7.92
CA LEU A 36 20.70 -29.81 -7.06
C LEU A 36 20.30 -29.80 -5.58
N ARG A 37 19.32 -28.97 -5.14
CA ARG A 37 18.81 -28.87 -3.76
C ARG A 37 19.92 -28.92 -2.70
N THR A 38 21.01 -28.19 -2.93
CA THR A 38 22.13 -28.16 -1.99
C THR A 38 21.73 -27.65 -0.62
N PRO A 39 22.45 -27.97 0.47
CA PRO A 39 22.19 -27.44 1.82
C PRO A 39 22.14 -25.90 1.86
N LYS A 40 22.88 -25.22 0.98
CA LYS A 40 22.85 -23.76 0.83
C LYS A 40 21.51 -23.29 0.27
N VAL A 41 20.98 -23.96 -0.76
CA VAL A 41 19.67 -23.63 -1.35
C VAL A 41 18.56 -23.81 -0.33
N ARG A 42 18.56 -24.90 0.43
CA ARG A 42 17.55 -25.12 1.48
C ARG A 42 17.57 -24.02 2.52
N ARG A 43 18.75 -23.57 2.98
CA ARG A 43 18.86 -22.44 3.92
C ARG A 43 18.34 -21.12 3.33
N GLU A 44 18.56 -20.87 2.04
CA GLU A 44 18.02 -19.69 1.34
C GLU A 44 16.49 -19.78 1.22
N GLU A 45 15.93 -20.96 0.93
CA GLU A 45 14.50 -21.21 0.88
C GLU A 45 13.84 -21.05 2.27
N ASP A 46 14.43 -21.60 3.31
CA ASP A 46 13.95 -21.47 4.69
C ASP A 46 13.95 -20.01 5.13
N ALA A 47 15.02 -19.27 4.87
CA ALA A 47 15.12 -17.84 5.16
C ALA A 47 14.12 -17.00 4.35
N ALA A 48 13.84 -17.37 3.10
CA ALA A 48 12.83 -16.72 2.29
C ALA A 48 11.42 -16.96 2.85
N ASN A 49 11.11 -18.20 3.24
CA ASN A 49 9.84 -18.55 3.87
C ASN A 49 9.64 -17.81 5.19
N GLU A 50 10.68 -17.71 6.03
CA GLU A 50 10.61 -16.97 7.29
C GLU A 50 10.29 -15.48 7.06
N ARG A 51 10.99 -14.83 6.12
CA ARG A 51 10.69 -13.43 5.74
C ARG A 51 9.27 -13.26 5.23
N VAL A 52 8.76 -14.20 4.44
CA VAL A 52 7.37 -14.17 3.96
C VAL A 52 6.40 -14.23 5.13
N LEU A 53 6.62 -15.14 6.08
CA LEU A 53 5.77 -15.27 7.27
C LEU A 53 5.81 -14.01 8.14
N GLU A 54 6.99 -13.43 8.36
CA GLU A 54 7.14 -12.16 9.09
C GLU A 54 6.40 -11.02 8.40
N THR A 55 6.51 -10.93 7.06
CA THR A 55 5.80 -9.92 6.27
C THR A 55 4.29 -10.10 6.36
N LEU A 56 3.79 -11.34 6.24
CA LEU A 56 2.35 -11.63 6.35
C LEU A 56 1.80 -11.36 7.75
N ARG A 57 2.60 -11.52 8.81
CA ARG A 57 2.21 -11.18 10.20
C ARG A 57 1.87 -9.71 10.39
N ILE A 58 2.44 -8.80 9.58
CA ILE A 58 2.09 -7.37 9.61
C ILE A 58 0.59 -7.17 9.33
N PHE A 59 0.02 -8.00 8.45
CA PHE A 59 -1.40 -7.98 8.11
C PHE A 59 -2.26 -8.92 8.98
N GLY A 60 -1.66 -9.56 9.98
CA GLY A 60 -2.30 -10.29 11.07
C GLY A 60 -3.42 -11.23 10.62
N ASN A 61 -4.57 -11.13 11.28
CA ASN A 61 -5.74 -11.98 11.04
C ASN A 61 -6.35 -11.85 9.63
N ARG A 62 -5.94 -10.85 8.85
CA ARG A 62 -6.45 -10.66 7.49
C ARG A 62 -5.81 -11.60 6.48
N LEU A 63 -4.50 -11.88 6.62
CA LEU A 63 -3.75 -12.71 5.66
C LEU A 63 -3.28 -14.04 6.26
N MET A 64 -2.80 -14.08 7.52
CA MET A 64 -2.21 -15.28 8.12
C MET A 64 -3.12 -16.53 8.07
N PRO A 65 -4.42 -16.47 8.44
CA PRO A 65 -5.29 -17.64 8.38
C PRO A 65 -5.56 -18.14 6.96
N ARG A 66 -5.20 -17.35 5.96
CA ARG A 66 -5.49 -17.59 4.54
C ARG A 66 -4.26 -17.89 3.71
N ILE A 67 -3.13 -18.15 4.35
CA ILE A 67 -1.81 -18.29 3.71
C ILE A 67 -1.79 -19.31 2.56
N GLN A 68 -2.57 -20.37 2.67
CA GLN A 68 -2.73 -21.42 1.66
C GLN A 68 -3.91 -21.20 0.71
N HIS A 69 -4.68 -20.12 0.87
CA HIS A 69 -5.79 -19.83 -0.04
C HIS A 69 -5.25 -19.23 -1.35
N LEU A 70 -5.95 -19.48 -2.44
CA LEU A 70 -5.64 -18.88 -3.73
C LEU A 70 -5.96 -17.38 -3.71
N ALA A 71 -5.11 -16.56 -4.30
CA ALA A 71 -5.29 -15.10 -4.30
C ALA A 71 -6.64 -14.67 -4.90
N ARG A 72 -7.16 -15.40 -5.88
CA ARG A 72 -8.48 -15.13 -6.50
C ARG A 72 -9.66 -15.26 -5.53
N THR A 73 -9.52 -16.02 -4.42
CA THR A 73 -10.60 -16.21 -3.45
C THR A 73 -10.68 -15.12 -2.39
N LEU A 74 -9.72 -14.23 -2.37
CA LEU A 74 -9.67 -13.13 -1.41
C LEU A 74 -10.62 -11.99 -1.79
N SER A 75 -11.14 -11.29 -0.75
CA SER A 75 -11.80 -9.99 -0.94
C SER A 75 -10.82 -8.97 -1.56
N TYR A 76 -11.36 -7.91 -2.16
CA TYR A 76 -10.55 -6.84 -2.77
C TYR A 76 -9.54 -6.25 -1.77
N ALA A 77 -10.00 -5.93 -0.55
CA ALA A 77 -9.14 -5.39 0.50
C ALA A 77 -7.99 -6.34 0.88
N ASN A 78 -8.24 -7.65 0.97
CA ASN A 78 -7.20 -8.62 1.27
C ASN A 78 -6.25 -8.84 0.07
N ARG A 79 -6.74 -8.75 -1.17
CA ARG A 79 -5.86 -8.74 -2.35
C ARG A 79 -4.93 -7.52 -2.35
N ARG A 80 -5.42 -6.36 -1.96
CA ARG A 80 -4.59 -5.14 -1.84
C ARG A 80 -3.52 -5.30 -0.76
N ARG A 81 -3.88 -5.85 0.43
CA ARG A 81 -2.91 -6.19 1.48
C ARG A 81 -1.85 -7.19 0.99
N LEU A 82 -2.26 -8.20 0.22
CA LEU A 82 -1.33 -9.18 -0.35
C LEU A 82 -0.35 -8.55 -1.34
N GLU A 83 -0.81 -7.61 -2.17
CA GLU A 83 0.06 -6.87 -3.09
C GLU A 83 1.12 -6.06 -2.33
N ILE A 84 0.71 -5.37 -1.26
CA ILE A 84 1.61 -4.62 -0.39
C ILE A 84 2.60 -5.58 0.30
N ALA A 85 2.13 -6.73 0.81
CA ALA A 85 2.99 -7.75 1.41
C ALA A 85 4.05 -8.25 0.43
N ARG A 86 3.68 -8.52 -0.82
CA ARG A 86 4.62 -8.92 -1.87
C ARG A 86 5.67 -7.84 -2.17
N ALA A 87 5.30 -6.57 -2.10
CA ALA A 87 6.26 -5.48 -2.26
C ALA A 87 7.20 -5.35 -1.05
N LEU A 88 6.70 -5.58 0.16
CA LEU A 88 7.44 -5.45 1.42
C LEU A 88 8.46 -6.56 1.66
N VAL A 89 8.19 -7.80 1.20
CA VAL A 89 9.10 -8.93 1.43
C VAL A 89 10.50 -8.73 0.82
N SER A 90 10.62 -7.81 -0.13
CA SER A 90 11.91 -7.38 -0.67
C SER A 90 12.67 -6.41 0.26
N GLU A 91 12.12 -6.11 1.46
CA GLU A 91 12.65 -5.17 2.46
C GLU A 91 13.07 -3.82 1.84
N PRO A 92 12.14 -3.12 1.20
CA PRO A 92 12.45 -1.88 0.51
C PRO A 92 12.70 -0.75 1.50
N VAL A 93 13.64 0.16 1.18
CA VAL A 93 13.82 1.42 1.91
C VAL A 93 12.65 2.37 1.66
N LEU A 94 12.10 2.33 0.44
CA LEU A 94 10.97 3.16 -0.01
C LEU A 94 9.90 2.29 -0.66
N ILE A 95 8.66 2.48 -0.24
CA ILE A 95 7.49 1.92 -0.91
C ILE A 95 6.60 3.02 -1.50
N LEU A 96 6.16 2.82 -2.73
CA LEU A 96 5.21 3.71 -3.42
C LEU A 96 3.83 3.04 -3.42
N LEU A 97 2.85 3.69 -2.82
CA LEU A 97 1.47 3.20 -2.73
C LEU A 97 0.54 4.13 -3.51
N ASP A 98 -0.16 3.56 -4.48
CA ASP A 98 -1.10 4.30 -5.33
C ASP A 98 -2.53 3.96 -4.92
N GLU A 99 -3.21 4.91 -4.27
CA GLU A 99 -4.56 4.80 -3.70
C GLU A 99 -4.78 3.48 -2.92
N PRO A 100 -3.98 3.16 -1.89
CA PRO A 100 -4.01 1.85 -1.24
C PRO A 100 -5.35 1.54 -0.58
N THR A 101 -6.14 2.56 -0.21
CA THR A 101 -7.44 2.39 0.47
C THR A 101 -8.64 2.49 -0.46
N ALA A 102 -8.43 2.61 -1.79
CA ALA A 102 -9.53 2.68 -2.76
C ALA A 102 -10.43 1.43 -2.68
N GLY A 103 -11.74 1.63 -2.73
CA GLY A 103 -12.72 0.54 -2.70
C GLY A 103 -12.87 -0.20 -1.36
N MET A 104 -12.20 0.27 -0.29
CA MET A 104 -12.32 -0.28 1.06
C MET A 104 -13.43 0.43 1.85
N ASN A 105 -14.12 -0.33 2.70
CA ASN A 105 -15.03 0.23 3.69
C ASN A 105 -14.26 0.97 4.81
N PRO A 106 -14.93 1.77 5.67
CA PRO A 106 -14.25 2.55 6.71
C PRO A 106 -13.36 1.71 7.64
N THR A 107 -13.84 0.55 8.09
CA THR A 107 -13.08 -0.35 8.97
C THR A 107 -11.83 -0.90 8.29
N GLU A 108 -11.96 -1.37 7.04
CA GLU A 108 -10.83 -1.86 6.25
C GLU A 108 -9.81 -0.77 5.95
N THR A 109 -10.29 0.47 5.74
CA THR A 109 -9.45 1.65 5.54
C THR A 109 -8.61 1.93 6.79
N LEU A 110 -9.24 2.00 7.97
CA LEU A 110 -8.54 2.22 9.24
C LEU A 110 -7.49 1.15 9.50
N GLU A 111 -7.85 -0.13 9.38
CA GLU A 111 -6.92 -1.23 9.58
C GLU A 111 -5.70 -1.15 8.64
N LEU A 112 -5.91 -0.84 7.36
CA LEU A 112 -4.79 -0.71 6.42
C LEU A 112 -3.94 0.52 6.74
N THR A 113 -4.56 1.63 7.15
CA THR A 113 -3.88 2.85 7.57
C THR A 113 -2.96 2.58 8.76
N ASP A 114 -3.45 1.86 9.78
CA ASP A 114 -2.65 1.45 10.95
C ASP A 114 -1.49 0.52 10.55
N GLN A 115 -1.73 -0.40 9.62
CA GLN A 115 -0.68 -1.27 9.09
C GLN A 115 0.42 -0.47 8.36
N ILE A 116 0.04 0.53 7.54
CA ILE A 116 0.99 1.42 6.86
C ILE A 116 1.77 2.27 7.87
N GLN A 117 1.12 2.79 8.90
CA GLN A 117 1.77 3.53 9.98
C GLN A 117 2.81 2.66 10.68
N HIS A 118 2.49 1.41 10.98
CA HIS A 118 3.43 0.47 11.57
C HIS A 118 4.65 0.20 10.68
N LEU A 119 4.51 0.20 9.35
CA LEU A 119 5.65 0.09 8.43
C LEU A 119 6.55 1.32 8.52
N ARG A 120 5.99 2.52 8.58
CA ARG A 120 6.72 3.77 8.77
C ARG A 120 7.53 3.74 10.07
N ASP A 121 6.90 3.31 11.16
CA ASP A 121 7.53 3.23 12.49
C ASP A 121 8.70 2.22 12.52
N ARG A 122 8.71 1.26 11.59
CA ARG A 122 9.84 0.34 11.33
C ARG A 122 10.91 0.91 10.41
N GLY A 123 10.82 2.17 10.01
CA GLY A 123 11.82 2.87 9.20
C GLY A 123 11.63 2.73 7.69
N VAL A 124 10.50 2.20 7.21
CA VAL A 124 10.18 2.18 5.77
C VAL A 124 9.65 3.56 5.37
N THR A 125 10.30 4.19 4.41
CA THR A 125 9.77 5.42 3.81
C THR A 125 8.55 5.07 2.94
N VAL A 126 7.43 5.76 3.18
CA VAL A 126 6.19 5.57 2.41
C VAL A 126 5.89 6.82 1.60
N LEU A 127 5.85 6.71 0.28
CA LEU A 127 5.26 7.72 -0.59
C LEU A 127 3.90 7.21 -1.07
N MET A 128 2.85 7.96 -0.78
CA MET A 128 1.48 7.53 -1.06
C MET A 128 0.71 8.58 -1.84
N ILE A 129 -0.05 8.14 -2.83
CA ILE A 129 -1.08 8.96 -3.48
C ILE A 129 -2.40 8.57 -2.81
N GLU A 130 -3.11 9.54 -2.26
CA GLU A 130 -4.39 9.32 -1.57
C GLU A 130 -5.27 10.57 -1.67
N HIS A 131 -6.57 10.35 -1.79
CA HIS A 131 -7.57 11.41 -1.84
C HIS A 131 -8.44 11.47 -0.56
N LYS A 132 -8.34 10.47 0.32
CA LYS A 132 -9.07 10.46 1.61
C LYS A 132 -8.30 11.26 2.65
N LEU A 133 -8.75 12.46 2.95
CA LEU A 133 -8.10 13.35 3.91
C LEU A 133 -7.92 12.73 5.30
N ALA A 134 -8.85 11.88 5.75
CA ALA A 134 -8.73 11.18 7.02
C ALA A 134 -7.49 10.28 7.07
N VAL A 135 -7.20 9.56 5.98
CA VAL A 135 -6.00 8.71 5.85
C VAL A 135 -4.74 9.58 5.84
N VAL A 136 -4.73 10.64 5.02
CA VAL A 136 -3.59 11.56 4.92
C VAL A 136 -3.27 12.17 6.29
N ASN A 137 -4.29 12.65 7.01
CA ASN A 137 -4.11 13.27 8.34
C ASN A 137 -3.56 12.30 9.39
N GLN A 138 -3.90 11.02 9.27
CA GLN A 138 -3.47 10.02 10.25
C GLN A 138 -2.00 9.62 10.08
N ILE A 139 -1.50 9.52 8.84
CA ILE A 139 -0.19 8.89 8.61
C ILE A 139 0.85 9.78 7.92
N ALA A 140 0.47 10.89 7.29
CA ALA A 140 1.43 11.70 6.56
C ALA A 140 2.20 12.64 7.49
N ASP A 141 3.53 12.66 7.36
CA ASP A 141 4.39 13.67 7.97
C ASP A 141 4.44 14.93 7.10
N LYS A 142 4.35 14.73 5.78
CA LYS A 142 4.41 15.79 4.77
C LYS A 142 3.42 15.50 3.64
N VAL A 143 2.73 16.52 3.19
CA VAL A 143 1.74 16.46 2.12
C VAL A 143 2.16 17.41 1.00
N ILE A 144 2.06 16.94 -0.23
CA ILE A 144 2.18 17.74 -1.46
C ILE A 144 0.83 17.64 -2.17
N VAL A 145 0.21 18.78 -2.42
CA VAL A 145 -1.07 18.84 -3.14
C VAL A 145 -0.83 19.23 -4.59
N LEU A 146 -1.38 18.43 -5.47
CA LEU A 146 -1.35 18.65 -6.91
C LEU A 146 -2.76 18.95 -7.41
N ASP A 147 -2.90 19.97 -8.24
CA ASP A 147 -4.11 20.28 -8.99
C ASP A 147 -3.74 20.50 -10.46
N HIS A 148 -4.43 19.82 -11.38
CA HIS A 148 -4.16 19.84 -12.83
C HIS A 148 -2.67 19.63 -13.22
N GLY A 149 -1.93 18.86 -12.40
CA GLY A 149 -0.51 18.58 -12.62
C GLY A 149 0.44 19.61 -12.03
N GLU A 150 -0.05 20.69 -11.43
CA GLU A 150 0.74 21.71 -10.76
C GLU A 150 0.72 21.54 -9.24
N LYS A 151 1.85 21.85 -8.58
CA LYS A 151 1.93 21.84 -7.12
C LYS A 151 1.31 23.12 -6.57
N ILE A 152 0.18 23.02 -5.87
CA ILE A 152 -0.52 24.16 -5.27
C ILE A 152 -0.21 24.35 -3.79
N ALA A 153 0.21 23.30 -3.08
CA ALA A 153 0.60 23.39 -1.66
C ALA A 153 1.60 22.31 -1.27
N GLU A 154 2.35 22.58 -0.21
CA GLU A 154 3.26 21.63 0.44
C GLU A 154 3.41 22.00 1.91
N GLY A 155 3.37 21.01 2.81
CA GLY A 155 3.50 21.22 4.25
C GLY A 155 3.03 20.01 5.05
N THR A 156 2.84 20.21 6.34
CA THR A 156 2.19 19.23 7.21
C THR A 156 0.70 19.09 6.84
N PRO A 157 0.03 17.99 7.18
CA PRO A 157 -1.41 17.83 6.95
C PRO A 157 -2.23 19.03 7.46
N LYS A 158 -1.88 19.56 8.65
CA LYS A 158 -2.57 20.69 9.27
C LYS A 158 -2.43 21.99 8.48
N GLU A 159 -1.21 22.29 7.98
CA GLU A 159 -0.94 23.47 7.17
C GLU A 159 -1.67 23.42 5.84
N VAL A 160 -1.63 22.25 5.19
CA VAL A 160 -2.30 22.02 3.91
C VAL A 160 -3.83 22.13 4.05
N HIS A 161 -4.40 21.61 5.13
CA HIS A 161 -5.84 21.72 5.42
C HIS A 161 -6.32 23.17 5.60
N SER A 162 -5.48 24.06 6.09
CA SER A 162 -5.80 25.49 6.26
C SER A 162 -5.57 26.33 5.01
N ASN A 163 -4.98 25.77 3.98
CA ASN A 163 -4.68 26.49 2.74
C ASN A 163 -5.97 26.69 1.91
N LYS A 164 -6.25 27.97 1.60
CA LYS A 164 -7.48 28.35 0.85
C LYS A 164 -7.52 27.79 -0.57
N GLU A 165 -6.38 27.66 -1.25
CA GLU A 165 -6.29 27.09 -2.59
C GLU A 165 -6.59 25.60 -2.56
N VAL A 166 -6.07 24.87 -1.57
CA VAL A 166 -6.36 23.44 -1.37
C VAL A 166 -7.84 23.23 -1.08
N LEU A 167 -8.44 24.06 -0.22
CA LEU A 167 -9.87 23.98 0.07
C LEU A 167 -10.72 24.22 -1.18
N ARG A 168 -10.37 25.20 -1.99
CA ARG A 168 -11.05 25.46 -3.27
C ARG A 168 -10.91 24.32 -4.26
N ALA A 169 -9.71 23.77 -4.44
CA ALA A 169 -9.45 22.65 -5.33
C ALA A 169 -10.19 21.38 -4.89
N TYR A 170 -10.22 21.11 -3.56
CA TYR A 170 -10.82 19.91 -3.00
C TYR A 170 -12.35 19.95 -2.94
N LEU A 171 -12.93 21.08 -2.49
CA LEU A 171 -14.38 21.23 -2.39
C LEU A 171 -15.04 21.43 -3.76
N GLY A 172 -14.22 21.71 -4.77
CA GLY A 172 -14.71 21.95 -6.13
C GLY A 172 -15.55 23.24 -6.23
N ARG A 173 -15.90 23.60 -7.45
CA ARG A 173 -16.79 24.74 -7.76
C ARG A 173 -18.22 24.59 -7.21
N SER A 174 -18.51 23.54 -6.47
CA SER A 174 -19.86 23.29 -5.91
C SER A 174 -20.29 24.35 -4.88
N THR A 175 -19.35 24.99 -4.19
CA THR A 175 -19.66 26.11 -3.29
C THR A 175 -19.94 27.39 -4.05
N ASP A 176 -19.26 27.63 -5.18
CA ASP A 176 -19.52 28.83 -6.02
C ASP A 176 -20.84 28.69 -6.76
N ALA A 177 -21.18 27.50 -7.23
CA ALA A 177 -22.48 27.23 -7.89
C ALA A 177 -23.67 27.34 -6.92
N VAL A 178 -23.50 26.98 -5.65
CA VAL A 178 -24.55 27.16 -4.62
C VAL A 178 -24.65 28.62 -4.20
N ALA A 179 -23.53 29.34 -4.11
CA ALA A 179 -23.54 30.77 -3.81
C ALA A 179 -24.13 31.61 -4.96
N GLU A 180 -23.83 31.28 -6.22
CA GLU A 180 -24.45 31.94 -7.40
C GLU A 180 -25.93 31.63 -7.50
N ALA A 181 -26.38 30.39 -7.23
CA ALA A 181 -27.80 30.05 -7.22
C ALA A 181 -28.58 30.76 -6.10
N ALA A 182 -27.94 30.95 -4.93
CA ALA A 182 -28.54 31.69 -3.82
C ALA A 182 -28.56 33.22 -4.04
N ALA A 183 -27.63 33.75 -4.85
CA ALA A 183 -27.62 35.18 -5.20
C ALA A 183 -28.55 35.56 -6.36
N ALA A 184 -29.04 34.54 -7.09
CA ALA A 184 -29.98 34.71 -8.22
C ALA A 184 -31.45 34.49 -7.84
N SER A 185 -31.77 34.23 -6.58
CA SER A 185 -33.11 34.08 -5.99
C SER A 185 -33.47 35.25 -5.09
#